data_9a5d346cc9fd7f5b6b793c2983e8b008
#
_entry.id   9a5d346cc9fd7f5b6b793c2983e8b008
#
_cell.length_a   1.000
_cell.length_b   1.000
_cell.length_c   1.000
_cell.angle_alpha   90.00
_cell.angle_beta   90.00
_cell.angle_gamma   90.00
#
_symmetry.space_group_name_H-M   'P 1'
#
loop_
_entity.id
_entity.type
_entity.pdbx_description
1 polymer ?
#
loop_
_entity_poly.entity_id
_entity_poly.type
_entity_poly.pdbx_seq_one_letter_code
_entity_poly.pdbx_strand_id
1 'polypeptide(L)'
;FITAMVNQLLNIHAGARLPLLSAVREERLLGVKRIPQRDFGIPRFTYDEGLAQLYGDPPAWPTPTRGVSEIRLALRFKSNDSLLRHFKDTSTLYLEIVDYPGEWLLDLPMLAQDYLSWSRQMTGLLNGQRGEWSAKWRMMSEGLDPLAPADENRLADIAAAWTDYLHHCKEQGLHFIQPGRFVLPGDMAGAPALQFFPWPDVDTWGESKLAQADKHTNA
;
A
#
# COMPACT_ATOMS: atom_id res chain seq x y z
N PHE A 1 -6.24 9.69 -8.87
CA PHE A 1 -5.35 10.82 -8.54
C PHE A 1 -4.16 10.89 -9.50
N ILE A 2 -3.36 9.83 -9.63
CA ILE A 2 -2.13 9.79 -10.46
C ILE A 2 -2.46 10.12 -11.91
N THR A 3 -3.50 9.51 -12.50
CA THR A 3 -3.95 9.79 -13.87
C THR A 3 -4.19 11.28 -14.09
N ALA A 4 -4.93 11.93 -13.19
CA ALA A 4 -5.22 13.36 -13.29
C ALA A 4 -3.98 14.23 -13.13
N MET A 5 -3.10 13.90 -12.19
CA MET A 5 -1.83 14.60 -11.97
C MET A 5 -0.92 14.51 -13.20
N VAL A 6 -0.75 13.31 -13.74
CA VAL A 6 0.05 13.08 -14.96
C VAL A 6 -0.54 13.83 -16.14
N ASN A 7 -1.87 13.81 -16.30
CA ASN A 7 -2.56 14.54 -17.36
C ASN A 7 -2.31 16.06 -17.26
N GLN A 8 -2.39 16.63 -16.06
CA GLN A 8 -2.09 18.05 -15.83
C GLN A 8 -0.64 18.38 -16.19
N LEU A 9 0.31 17.53 -15.80
CA LEU A 9 1.72 17.73 -16.14
C LEU A 9 1.98 17.67 -17.66
N LEU A 10 1.41 16.70 -18.35
CA LEU A 10 1.57 16.52 -19.80
C LEU A 10 0.96 17.67 -20.61
N ASN A 11 -0.11 18.27 -20.11
CA ASN A 11 -0.87 19.34 -20.78
C ASN A 11 -0.57 20.73 -20.24
N ILE A 12 0.64 20.94 -19.70
CA ILE A 12 1.02 22.22 -19.09
C ILE A 12 0.89 23.41 -20.04
N HIS A 13 1.13 23.21 -21.34
CA HIS A 13 0.98 24.24 -22.37
C HIS A 13 -0.46 24.36 -22.92
N ALA A 14 -1.32 23.41 -22.63
CA ALA A 14 -2.72 23.39 -23.06
C ALA A 14 -3.69 23.98 -22.01
N GLY A 15 -3.16 24.77 -21.05
CA GLY A 15 -3.96 25.44 -20.03
C GLY A 15 -4.12 24.68 -18.74
N ALA A 16 -3.28 23.64 -18.49
CA ALA A 16 -3.26 22.96 -17.20
C ALA A 16 -2.91 23.94 -16.06
N ARG A 17 -3.67 23.83 -14.96
CA ARG A 17 -3.51 24.72 -13.82
C ARG A 17 -2.84 23.99 -12.66
N LEU A 18 -1.54 24.18 -12.48
CA LEU A 18 -0.75 23.65 -11.35
C LEU A 18 -0.18 24.79 -10.51
N PRO A 19 -1.01 25.62 -9.86
CA PRO A 19 -0.56 26.85 -9.18
C PRO A 19 0.34 26.59 -7.98
N LEU A 20 0.35 25.39 -7.43
CA LEU A 20 1.21 25.00 -6.32
C LEU A 20 2.66 24.73 -6.75
N LEU A 21 2.90 24.46 -8.03
CA LEU A 21 4.25 24.26 -8.55
C LEU A 21 4.90 25.60 -8.91
N SER A 22 5.93 26.02 -8.17
CA SER A 22 6.65 27.27 -8.41
C SER A 22 7.20 27.34 -9.83
N ALA A 23 7.74 26.24 -10.35
CA ALA A 23 8.27 26.15 -11.71
C ALA A 23 7.20 26.43 -12.79
N VAL A 24 5.93 26.18 -12.52
CA VAL A 24 4.81 26.51 -13.41
C VAL A 24 4.42 27.97 -13.28
N ARG A 25 4.30 28.49 -12.05
CA ARG A 25 3.99 29.93 -11.81
C ARG A 25 5.03 30.87 -12.39
N GLU A 26 6.31 30.46 -12.37
CA GLU A 26 7.44 31.23 -12.87
C GLU A 26 7.73 30.96 -14.36
N GLU A 27 6.83 30.25 -15.03
CA GLU A 27 6.95 29.89 -16.46
C GLU A 27 8.29 29.22 -16.81
N ARG A 28 8.83 28.45 -15.84
CA ARG A 28 10.10 27.75 -16.01
C ARG A 28 9.92 26.31 -16.52
N LEU A 29 8.76 25.70 -16.30
CA LEU A 29 8.49 24.37 -16.83
C LEU A 29 8.20 24.44 -18.33
N LEU A 30 9.14 23.93 -19.13
CA LEU A 30 9.13 24.03 -20.59
C LEU A 30 8.39 22.89 -21.28
N GLY A 31 8.16 21.79 -20.58
CA GLY A 31 7.41 20.67 -21.11
C GLY A 31 7.63 19.40 -20.31
N VAL A 32 6.70 18.49 -20.47
CA VAL A 32 6.72 17.17 -19.83
C VAL A 32 6.40 16.11 -20.87
N LYS A 33 7.09 14.99 -20.82
CA LYS A 33 6.79 13.83 -21.68
C LYS A 33 6.92 12.52 -20.90
N ARG A 34 6.14 11.52 -21.29
CA ARG A 34 6.32 10.14 -20.84
C ARG A 34 7.59 9.58 -21.48
N ILE A 35 8.36 8.85 -20.70
CA ILE A 35 9.57 8.16 -21.15
C ILE A 35 9.53 6.70 -20.71
N PRO A 36 10.31 5.81 -21.34
CA PRO A 36 10.39 4.40 -20.91
C PRO A 36 10.83 4.26 -19.46
N GLN A 37 10.26 3.25 -18.80
CA GLN A 37 10.68 2.84 -17.45
C GLN A 37 12.11 2.33 -17.48
N ARG A 38 12.77 2.32 -16.32
CA ARG A 38 14.09 1.70 -16.15
C ARG A 38 13.96 0.22 -15.86
N ASP A 39 13.00 -0.14 -15.01
CA ASP A 39 12.73 -1.51 -14.64
C ASP A 39 11.55 -2.04 -15.47
N PHE A 40 11.84 -2.98 -16.37
CA PHE A 40 10.84 -3.63 -17.19
C PHE A 40 10.10 -4.76 -16.46
N GLY A 41 10.54 -5.14 -15.26
CA GLY A 41 9.86 -6.07 -14.38
C GLY A 41 8.63 -5.48 -13.69
N ILE A 42 8.56 -4.14 -13.58
CA ILE A 42 7.39 -3.45 -13.03
C ILE A 42 6.38 -3.18 -14.14
N PRO A 43 5.09 -3.57 -13.98
CA PRO A 43 4.03 -3.23 -14.93
C PRO A 43 3.92 -1.72 -15.16
N ARG A 44 3.53 -1.35 -16.37
CA ARG A 44 3.28 0.05 -16.71
C ARG A 44 1.98 0.53 -16.07
N PHE A 45 2.00 1.75 -15.50
CA PHE A 45 0.79 2.41 -15.06
C PHE A 45 -0.17 2.64 -16.24
N THR A 46 -1.42 2.25 -16.09
CA THR A 46 -2.47 2.28 -17.13
C THR A 46 -3.04 3.69 -17.33
N TYR A 47 -2.16 4.65 -17.65
CA TYR A 47 -2.53 6.05 -17.78
C TYR A 47 -3.59 6.29 -18.87
N ASP A 48 -3.40 5.70 -20.05
CA ASP A 48 -4.28 5.96 -21.20
C ASP A 48 -5.69 5.37 -20.96
N GLU A 49 -5.77 4.20 -20.32
CA GLU A 49 -7.04 3.59 -19.91
C GLU A 49 -7.74 4.43 -18.82
N GLY A 50 -7.00 4.85 -17.80
CA GLY A 50 -7.55 5.72 -16.76
C GLY A 50 -8.04 7.05 -17.30
N LEU A 51 -7.35 7.62 -18.29
CA LEU A 51 -7.77 8.83 -18.96
C LEU A 51 -9.05 8.59 -19.77
N ALA A 52 -9.13 7.49 -20.53
CA ALA A 52 -10.31 7.13 -21.30
C ALA A 52 -11.54 6.93 -20.40
N GLN A 53 -11.38 6.36 -19.20
CA GLN A 53 -12.46 6.24 -18.22
C GLN A 53 -12.93 7.59 -17.69
N LEU A 54 -12.01 8.51 -17.37
CA LEU A 54 -12.36 9.85 -16.87
C LEU A 54 -13.10 10.70 -17.91
N TYR A 55 -12.77 10.54 -19.19
CA TYR A 55 -13.38 11.28 -20.29
C TYR A 55 -14.41 10.46 -21.07
N GLY A 56 -14.75 9.27 -20.60
CA GLY A 56 -15.76 8.43 -21.22
C GLY A 56 -17.17 9.00 -21.11
N ASP A 57 -18.11 8.41 -21.85
CA ASP A 57 -19.52 8.75 -21.77
C ASP A 57 -20.33 7.48 -21.43
N PRO A 58 -20.85 7.35 -20.20
CA PRO A 58 -20.67 8.27 -19.05
C PRO A 58 -19.25 8.24 -18.46
N PRO A 59 -18.79 9.33 -17.80
CA PRO A 59 -17.51 9.36 -17.11
C PRO A 59 -17.47 8.34 -15.97
N ALA A 60 -16.33 7.67 -15.81
CA ALA A 60 -16.11 6.70 -14.73
C ALA A 60 -14.79 6.95 -14.01
N TRP A 61 -14.72 6.54 -12.76
CA TRP A 61 -13.46 6.52 -12.04
C TRP A 61 -12.52 5.45 -12.64
N PRO A 62 -11.21 5.73 -12.72
CA PRO A 62 -10.23 4.73 -13.10
C PRO A 62 -10.31 3.50 -12.19
N THR A 63 -10.07 2.33 -12.79
CA THR A 63 -10.00 1.07 -12.04
C THR A 63 -9.04 1.20 -10.86
N PRO A 64 -9.44 0.75 -9.65
CA PRO A 64 -8.56 0.77 -8.48
C PRO A 64 -7.26 -0.01 -8.73
N THR A 65 -6.16 0.49 -8.16
CA THR A 65 -4.85 -0.14 -8.21
C THR A 65 -4.88 -1.52 -7.55
N ARG A 66 -4.51 -2.56 -8.30
CA ARG A 66 -4.51 -3.95 -7.81
C ARG A 66 -3.12 -4.53 -7.60
N GLY A 67 -2.11 -3.86 -8.08
CA GLY A 67 -0.72 -4.27 -8.00
C GLY A 67 0.21 -3.08 -8.20
N VAL A 68 1.52 -3.32 -8.13
CA VAL A 68 2.51 -2.27 -8.37
C VAL A 68 2.52 -1.90 -9.85
N SER A 69 2.59 -0.62 -10.14
CA SER A 69 2.81 -0.12 -11.50
C SER A 69 3.65 1.15 -11.48
N GLU A 70 4.29 1.48 -12.59
CA GLU A 70 5.20 2.63 -12.69
C GLU A 70 4.87 3.49 -13.91
N ILE A 71 4.97 4.81 -13.74
CA ILE A 71 5.03 5.75 -14.85
C ILE A 71 6.22 6.68 -14.67
N ARG A 72 6.98 6.88 -15.75
CA ARG A 72 8.16 7.74 -15.76
C ARG A 72 7.97 8.93 -16.67
N LEU A 73 8.30 10.13 -16.14
CA LEU A 73 8.18 11.41 -16.82
C LEU A 73 9.52 12.11 -16.89
N ALA A 74 9.77 12.80 -18.00
CA ALA A 74 10.87 13.75 -18.15
C ALA A 74 10.29 15.17 -18.16
N LEU A 75 10.67 15.99 -17.17
CA LEU A 75 10.27 17.37 -17.01
C LEU A 75 11.43 18.26 -17.42
N ARG A 76 11.25 19.08 -18.43
CA ARG A 76 12.24 20.03 -18.90
C ARG A 76 11.92 21.42 -18.36
N PHE A 77 12.89 22.08 -17.75
CA PHE A 77 12.70 23.38 -17.14
C PHE A 77 13.92 24.30 -17.31
N LYS A 78 13.70 25.63 -17.22
CA LYS A 78 14.77 26.64 -17.17
C LYS A 78 15.43 26.57 -15.80
N SER A 79 16.77 26.56 -15.78
CA SER A 79 17.56 26.63 -14.56
C SER A 79 17.42 28.00 -13.88
N ASN A 80 17.34 28.00 -12.55
CA ASN A 80 17.32 29.25 -11.75
C ASN A 80 18.73 29.65 -11.26
N ASP A 81 19.72 28.79 -11.44
CA ASP A 81 21.06 29.00 -10.94
C ASP A 81 21.81 29.91 -11.88
N SER A 82 22.25 31.08 -11.37
CA SER A 82 22.97 32.12 -12.14
C SER A 82 24.31 31.62 -12.67
N LEU A 83 24.96 30.66 -11.99
CA LEU A 83 26.22 30.06 -12.42
C LEU A 83 26.01 29.03 -13.52
N LEU A 84 24.94 28.23 -13.43
CA LEU A 84 24.60 27.21 -14.43
C LEU A 84 24.02 27.81 -15.71
N ARG A 85 23.42 29.00 -15.66
CA ARG A 85 22.89 29.72 -16.83
C ARG A 85 23.96 29.97 -17.92
N HIS A 86 25.21 30.13 -17.53
CA HIS A 86 26.30 30.35 -18.47
C HIS A 86 26.72 29.11 -19.24
N PHE A 87 26.34 27.91 -18.73
CA PHE A 87 26.71 26.60 -19.32
C PHE A 87 25.53 25.81 -19.83
N LYS A 88 24.33 25.99 -19.25
CA LYS A 88 23.15 25.21 -19.64
C LYS A 88 21.85 25.90 -19.22
N ASP A 89 21.15 26.46 -20.19
CA ASP A 89 19.90 27.22 -19.95
C ASP A 89 18.74 26.31 -19.48
N THR A 90 18.81 25.03 -19.73
CA THR A 90 17.73 24.08 -19.44
C THR A 90 18.26 22.83 -18.75
N SER A 91 17.46 22.30 -17.81
CA SER A 91 17.68 21.05 -17.11
C SER A 91 16.52 20.10 -17.32
N THR A 92 16.77 18.81 -17.14
CA THR A 92 15.72 17.77 -17.19
C THR A 92 15.70 17.04 -15.86
N LEU A 93 14.53 17.04 -15.22
CA LEU A 93 14.22 16.19 -14.06
C LEU A 93 13.48 14.94 -14.53
N TYR A 94 13.90 13.80 -14.05
CA TYR A 94 13.19 12.55 -14.25
C TYR A 94 12.37 12.26 -13.01
N LEU A 95 11.05 12.15 -13.19
CA LEU A 95 10.09 11.80 -12.15
C LEU A 95 9.63 10.37 -12.39
N GLU A 96 9.90 9.51 -11.44
CA GLU A 96 9.42 8.13 -11.40
C GLU A 96 8.30 8.05 -10.35
N ILE A 97 7.11 7.65 -10.76
CA ILE A 97 5.95 7.50 -9.91
C ILE A 97 5.62 6.02 -9.87
N VAL A 98 5.77 5.42 -8.69
CA VAL A 98 5.40 4.05 -8.43
C VAL A 98 4.06 4.06 -7.71
N ASP A 99 3.06 3.43 -8.32
CA ASP A 99 1.72 3.29 -7.78
C ASP A 99 1.59 1.97 -7.04
N TYR A 100 1.15 2.04 -5.80
CA TYR A 100 0.90 0.89 -4.94
C TYR A 100 -0.56 0.87 -4.52
N PRO A 101 -1.17 -0.31 -4.35
CA PRO A 101 -2.45 -0.41 -3.66
C PRO A 101 -2.38 0.30 -2.30
N GLY A 102 -3.38 1.15 -2.02
CA GLY A 102 -3.40 1.92 -0.77
C GLY A 102 -3.41 1.04 0.47
N GLU A 103 -4.01 -0.13 0.37
CA GLU A 103 -4.05 -1.15 1.41
C GLU A 103 -2.66 -1.61 1.84
N TRP A 104 -1.72 -1.73 0.91
CA TRP A 104 -0.35 -2.18 1.22
C TRP A 104 0.44 -1.16 2.05
N LEU A 105 0.08 0.13 1.95
CA LEU A 105 0.73 1.17 2.76
C LEU A 105 0.38 1.04 4.24
N LEU A 106 -0.73 0.37 4.58
CA LEU A 106 -1.11 0.07 5.96
C LEU A 106 -0.14 -0.92 6.63
N ASP A 107 0.64 -1.67 5.86
CA ASP A 107 1.58 -2.66 6.37
C ASP A 107 2.94 -2.06 6.72
N LEU A 108 3.25 -0.84 6.25
CA LEU A 108 4.53 -0.18 6.55
C LEU A 108 4.82 -0.03 8.05
N PRO A 109 3.86 0.31 8.93
CA PRO A 109 4.12 0.36 10.37
C PRO A 109 4.52 -0.98 10.99
N MET A 110 4.18 -2.12 10.36
CA MET A 110 4.58 -3.45 10.85
C MET A 110 6.09 -3.65 10.80
N LEU A 111 6.80 -2.95 9.90
CA LEU A 111 8.27 -3.02 9.81
C LEU A 111 8.98 -2.51 11.07
N ALA A 112 8.30 -1.71 11.89
CA ALA A 112 8.83 -1.15 13.14
C ALA A 112 8.33 -1.89 14.39
N GLN A 113 7.65 -3.03 14.23
CA GLN A 113 7.03 -3.79 15.30
C GLN A 113 7.47 -5.25 15.24
N ASP A 114 7.61 -5.87 16.41
CA ASP A 114 7.65 -7.33 16.51
C ASP A 114 6.24 -7.93 16.43
N TYR A 115 6.18 -9.24 16.23
CA TYR A 115 4.92 -9.96 16.07
C TYR A 115 3.99 -9.85 17.30
N LEU A 116 4.55 -9.88 18.50
CA LEU A 116 3.76 -9.81 19.73
C LEU A 116 3.18 -8.42 19.94
N SER A 117 3.95 -7.37 19.66
CA SER A 117 3.48 -5.98 19.71
C SER A 117 2.38 -5.73 18.68
N TRP A 118 2.54 -6.22 17.46
CA TRP A 118 1.51 -6.18 16.43
C TRP A 118 0.26 -6.95 16.86
N SER A 119 0.41 -8.15 17.43
CA SER A 119 -0.71 -8.96 17.93
C SER A 119 -1.52 -8.22 18.99
N ARG A 120 -0.85 -7.57 19.97
CA ARG A 120 -1.50 -6.74 20.99
C ARG A 120 -2.27 -5.57 20.37
N GLN A 121 -1.65 -4.90 19.40
CA GLN A 121 -2.29 -3.80 18.70
C GLN A 121 -3.57 -4.25 18.00
N MET A 122 -3.50 -5.36 17.26
CA MET A 122 -4.65 -5.87 16.50
C MET A 122 -5.75 -6.38 17.41
N THR A 123 -5.44 -7.16 18.44
CA THR A 123 -6.42 -7.67 19.40
C THR A 123 -7.04 -6.54 20.24
N GLY A 124 -6.28 -5.49 20.56
CA GLY A 124 -6.75 -4.29 21.24
C GLY A 124 -7.82 -3.51 20.44
N LEU A 125 -7.88 -3.68 19.12
CA LEU A 125 -8.92 -3.09 18.28
C LEU A 125 -10.23 -3.85 18.28
N LEU A 126 -10.27 -5.09 18.82
CA LEU A 126 -11.44 -5.98 18.77
C LEU A 126 -12.49 -5.61 19.83
N ASN A 127 -12.94 -4.35 19.79
CA ASN A 127 -13.97 -3.79 20.67
C ASN A 127 -15.24 -3.49 19.89
N GLY A 128 -16.41 -3.54 20.56
CA GLY A 128 -17.70 -3.26 19.93
C GLY A 128 -17.94 -4.10 18.69
N GLN A 129 -18.31 -3.48 17.58
CA GLN A 129 -18.63 -4.18 16.34
C GLN A 129 -17.45 -5.02 15.79
N ARG A 130 -16.21 -4.55 15.91
CA ARG A 130 -15.03 -5.32 15.51
C ARG A 130 -14.91 -6.62 16.32
N GLY A 131 -15.25 -6.58 17.60
CA GLY A 131 -15.31 -7.77 18.47
C GLY A 131 -16.34 -8.78 18.01
N GLU A 132 -17.52 -8.30 17.62
CA GLU A 132 -18.59 -9.17 17.07
C GLU A 132 -18.18 -9.80 15.75
N TRP A 133 -17.63 -9.02 14.83
CA TRP A 133 -17.22 -9.52 13.50
C TRP A 133 -16.02 -10.47 13.56
N SER A 134 -15.18 -10.38 14.58
CA SER A 134 -14.03 -11.26 14.79
C SER A 134 -14.38 -12.56 15.53
N ALA A 135 -15.66 -12.79 15.89
CA ALA A 135 -16.08 -13.92 16.73
C ALA A 135 -15.65 -15.29 16.19
N LYS A 136 -15.76 -15.50 14.87
CA LYS A 136 -15.31 -16.75 14.21
C LYS A 136 -13.81 -16.98 14.44
N TRP A 137 -12.98 -15.99 14.15
CA TRP A 137 -11.53 -16.07 14.37
C TRP A 137 -11.21 -16.31 15.84
N ARG A 138 -11.85 -15.59 16.76
CA ARG A 138 -11.64 -15.71 18.20
C ARG A 138 -11.94 -17.13 18.69
N MET A 139 -13.08 -17.69 18.28
CA MET A 139 -13.45 -19.07 18.62
C MET A 139 -12.44 -20.10 18.10
N MET A 140 -11.96 -19.93 16.86
CA MET A 140 -11.00 -20.85 16.26
C MET A 140 -9.60 -20.77 16.87
N SER A 141 -9.21 -19.58 17.34
CA SER A 141 -7.91 -19.33 17.98
C SER A 141 -7.90 -19.61 19.50
N GLU A 142 -9.06 -19.90 20.09
CA GLU A 142 -9.15 -20.24 21.51
C GLU A 142 -8.32 -21.47 21.84
N GLY A 143 -7.61 -21.43 22.97
CA GLY A 143 -6.80 -22.53 23.46
C GLY A 143 -5.55 -22.85 22.62
N LEU A 144 -5.11 -21.95 21.74
CA LEU A 144 -3.81 -22.09 21.09
C LEU A 144 -2.68 -22.03 22.10
N ASP A 145 -1.73 -22.95 21.98
CA ASP A 145 -0.49 -22.93 22.75
C ASP A 145 0.69 -22.67 21.80
N PRO A 146 1.42 -21.54 21.94
CA PRO A 146 2.54 -21.21 21.06
C PRO A 146 3.74 -22.16 21.18
N LEU A 147 3.76 -23.01 22.22
CA LEU A 147 4.81 -23.98 22.47
C LEU A 147 4.43 -25.40 22.02
N ALA A 148 3.18 -25.61 21.58
CA ALA A 148 2.75 -26.89 21.04
C ALA A 148 3.30 -27.09 19.61
N PRO A 149 3.45 -28.37 19.17
CA PRO A 149 3.77 -28.64 17.77
C PRO A 149 2.74 -27.97 16.82
N ALA A 150 3.26 -27.37 15.75
CA ALA A 150 2.41 -26.66 14.79
C ALA A 150 1.48 -27.63 14.04
N ASP A 151 0.18 -27.34 14.05
CA ASP A 151 -0.79 -27.92 13.14
C ASP A 151 -1.04 -26.91 12.01
N GLU A 152 -0.34 -27.10 10.89
CA GLU A 152 -0.38 -26.18 9.75
C GLU A 152 -1.79 -25.98 9.19
N ASN A 153 -2.60 -27.03 9.15
CA ASN A 153 -3.98 -26.93 8.66
C ASN A 153 -4.84 -26.07 9.59
N ARG A 154 -4.74 -26.31 10.89
CA ARG A 154 -5.45 -25.49 11.88
C ARG A 154 -5.00 -24.03 11.82
N LEU A 155 -3.70 -23.77 11.72
CA LEU A 155 -3.17 -22.41 11.62
C LEU A 155 -3.63 -21.70 10.33
N ALA A 156 -3.66 -22.42 9.21
CA ALA A 156 -4.18 -21.88 7.95
C ALA A 156 -5.68 -21.54 8.05
N ASP A 157 -6.49 -22.38 8.68
CA ASP A 157 -7.91 -22.11 8.88
C ASP A 157 -8.15 -20.88 9.77
N ILE A 158 -7.34 -20.69 10.82
CA ILE A 158 -7.42 -19.52 11.69
C ILE A 158 -6.98 -18.26 10.92
N ALA A 159 -5.92 -18.34 10.11
CA ALA A 159 -5.47 -17.24 9.26
C ALA A 159 -6.54 -16.86 8.22
N ALA A 160 -7.22 -17.84 7.64
CA ALA A 160 -8.35 -17.59 6.75
C ALA A 160 -9.50 -16.87 7.47
N ALA A 161 -9.85 -17.30 8.69
CA ALA A 161 -10.87 -16.62 9.48
C ALA A 161 -10.51 -15.17 9.85
N TRP A 162 -9.22 -14.88 10.09
CA TRP A 162 -8.73 -13.52 10.27
C TRP A 162 -8.86 -12.71 8.98
N THR A 163 -8.49 -13.29 7.85
CA THR A 163 -8.62 -12.65 6.52
C THR A 163 -10.08 -12.33 6.19
N ASP A 164 -11.01 -13.27 6.45
CA ASP A 164 -12.46 -13.07 6.30
C ASP A 164 -12.94 -11.86 7.13
N TYR A 165 -12.48 -11.75 8.39
CA TYR A 165 -12.77 -10.63 9.27
C TYR A 165 -12.27 -9.31 8.68
N LEU A 166 -11.05 -9.27 8.15
CA LEU A 166 -10.48 -8.07 7.53
C LEU A 166 -11.27 -7.63 6.28
N HIS A 167 -11.67 -8.59 5.44
CA HIS A 167 -12.55 -8.32 4.30
C HIS A 167 -13.88 -7.71 4.74
N HIS A 168 -14.49 -8.28 5.76
CA HIS A 168 -15.73 -7.74 6.31
C HIS A 168 -15.56 -6.32 6.84
N CYS A 169 -14.48 -6.05 7.58
CA CYS A 169 -14.16 -4.68 8.02
C CYS A 169 -14.07 -3.70 6.86
N LYS A 170 -13.43 -4.09 5.75
CA LYS A 170 -13.32 -3.28 4.54
C LYS A 170 -14.68 -3.00 3.91
N GLU A 171 -15.53 -4.01 3.80
CA GLU A 171 -16.90 -3.89 3.27
C GLU A 171 -17.76 -2.95 4.11
N GLN A 172 -17.55 -2.91 5.42
CA GLN A 172 -18.20 -1.99 6.34
C GLN A 172 -17.57 -0.57 6.35
N GLY A 173 -16.62 -0.31 5.44
CA GLY A 173 -16.02 1.02 5.26
C GLY A 173 -14.95 1.37 6.28
N LEU A 174 -14.40 0.40 7.01
CA LEU A 174 -13.27 0.69 7.90
C LEU A 174 -11.99 0.86 7.09
N HIS A 175 -11.23 1.89 7.41
CA HIS A 175 -10.00 2.23 6.68
C HIS A 175 -8.74 1.58 7.28
N PHE A 176 -8.72 1.34 8.59
CA PHE A 176 -7.59 0.67 9.23
C PHE A 176 -7.84 -0.84 9.29
N ILE A 177 -7.25 -1.54 8.34
CA ILE A 177 -7.24 -3.00 8.16
C ILE A 177 -5.80 -3.44 7.94
N GLN A 178 -5.28 -4.29 8.83
CA GLN A 178 -3.89 -4.72 8.80
C GLN A 178 -3.80 -6.23 9.13
N PRO A 179 -3.10 -7.03 8.30
CA PRO A 179 -2.37 -6.62 7.11
C PRO A 179 -3.26 -6.26 5.91
N GLY A 180 -2.92 -5.17 5.23
CA GLY A 180 -3.64 -4.75 4.02
C GLY A 180 -3.46 -5.71 2.85
N ARG A 181 -2.32 -6.39 2.77
CA ARG A 181 -2.07 -7.45 1.78
C ARG A 181 -2.98 -8.67 1.92
N PHE A 182 -3.63 -8.88 3.05
CA PHE A 182 -4.60 -9.97 3.20
C PHE A 182 -5.89 -9.70 2.43
N VAL A 183 -6.32 -8.45 2.38
CA VAL A 183 -7.52 -8.05 1.64
C VAL A 183 -7.23 -7.72 0.17
N LEU A 184 -5.98 -7.49 -0.17
CA LEU A 184 -5.54 -7.26 -1.55
C LEU A 184 -4.16 -7.90 -1.78
N PRO A 185 -4.08 -9.23 -1.89
CA PRO A 185 -2.80 -9.96 -1.94
C PRO A 185 -1.99 -9.71 -3.21
N GLY A 186 -2.63 -9.31 -4.32
CA GLY A 186 -1.96 -9.13 -5.61
C GLY A 186 -1.31 -10.42 -6.11
N ASP A 187 -0.05 -10.33 -6.45
CA ASP A 187 0.81 -11.44 -6.90
C ASP A 187 1.15 -12.46 -5.79
N MET A 188 0.93 -12.10 -4.53
CA MET A 188 1.15 -12.99 -3.39
C MET A 188 -0.09 -13.81 -3.00
N ALA A 189 -1.15 -13.81 -3.82
CA ALA A 189 -2.34 -14.60 -3.53
C ALA A 189 -2.00 -16.09 -3.35
N GLY A 190 -2.39 -16.67 -2.20
CA GLY A 190 -2.09 -18.05 -1.84
C GLY A 190 -0.67 -18.31 -1.32
N ALA A 191 0.17 -17.27 -1.19
CA ALA A 191 1.51 -17.45 -0.63
C ALA A 191 1.45 -17.77 0.87
N PRO A 192 2.26 -18.74 1.38
CA PRO A 192 2.32 -19.07 2.80
C PRO A 192 2.65 -17.86 3.70
N ALA A 193 3.41 -16.90 3.18
CA ALA A 193 3.73 -15.66 3.88
C ALA A 193 2.52 -14.78 4.23
N LEU A 194 1.34 -15.05 3.64
CA LEU A 194 0.07 -14.40 3.98
C LEU A 194 -0.84 -15.28 4.85
N GLN A 195 -0.30 -16.33 5.47
CA GLN A 195 -1.04 -17.25 6.33
C GLN A 195 -0.65 -17.03 7.80
N PHE A 196 -0.87 -15.84 8.33
CA PHE A 196 -0.69 -15.55 9.75
C PHE A 196 -1.85 -14.73 10.30
N PHE A 197 -1.92 -14.59 11.60
CA PHE A 197 -2.97 -13.89 12.33
C PHE A 197 -2.40 -13.31 13.63
N PRO A 198 -3.02 -12.31 14.26
CA PRO A 198 -2.55 -11.84 15.55
C PRO A 198 -2.76 -12.94 16.59
N TRP A 199 -1.77 -13.10 17.48
CA TRP A 199 -1.91 -14.10 18.54
C TRP A 199 -2.92 -13.62 19.59
N PRO A 200 -3.92 -14.44 19.92
CA PRO A 200 -4.89 -14.07 20.95
C PRO A 200 -4.24 -14.06 22.34
N ASP A 201 -4.78 -13.23 23.23
CA ASP A 201 -4.50 -13.23 24.67
C ASP A 201 -3.01 -13.11 25.07
N VAL A 202 -2.21 -12.43 24.23
CA VAL A 202 -0.77 -12.22 24.49
C VAL A 202 -0.53 -11.63 25.88
N ASP A 203 -1.39 -10.76 26.36
CA ASP A 203 -1.24 -10.10 27.66
C ASP A 203 -1.47 -11.04 28.85
N THR A 204 -2.04 -12.20 28.63
CA THR A 204 -2.23 -13.23 29.66
C THR A 204 -0.99 -14.13 29.84
N TRP A 205 0.02 -13.99 28.99
CA TRP A 205 1.21 -14.81 29.05
C TRP A 205 2.16 -14.33 30.16
N GLY A 206 2.66 -15.27 30.96
CA GLY A 206 3.73 -14.97 31.89
C GLY A 206 5.05 -14.66 31.17
N GLU A 207 5.95 -13.91 31.82
CA GLU A 207 7.24 -13.50 31.24
C GLU A 207 8.08 -14.64 30.65
N SER A 208 8.04 -15.83 31.29
CA SER A 208 8.76 -17.02 30.80
C SER A 208 8.21 -17.55 29.48
N LYS A 209 6.90 -17.48 29.28
CA LYS A 209 6.22 -17.93 28.05
C LYS A 209 6.45 -16.94 26.91
N LEU A 210 6.42 -15.64 27.21
CA LEU A 210 6.77 -14.58 26.26
C LEU A 210 8.21 -14.71 25.76
N ALA A 211 9.17 -14.93 26.68
CA ALA A 211 10.58 -15.08 26.33
C ALA A 211 10.87 -16.32 25.46
N GLN A 212 10.08 -17.40 25.61
CA GLN A 212 10.19 -18.59 24.77
C GLN A 212 9.57 -18.37 23.40
N ALA A 213 8.39 -17.75 23.33
CA ALA A 213 7.71 -17.43 22.08
C ALA A 213 8.54 -16.48 21.20
N ASP A 214 9.18 -15.47 21.80
CA ASP A 214 10.05 -14.50 21.11
C ASP A 214 11.27 -15.17 20.44
N LYS A 215 11.81 -16.23 21.04
CA LYS A 215 12.91 -17.00 20.45
C LYS A 215 12.47 -17.81 19.22
N HIS A 216 11.21 -18.24 19.17
CA HIS A 216 10.66 -19.02 18.06
C HIS A 216 10.13 -18.15 16.91
N THR A 217 9.73 -16.91 17.18
CA THR A 217 9.25 -15.97 16.15
C THR A 217 10.38 -15.24 15.41
N ASN A 218 11.58 -15.19 15.99
CA ASN A 218 12.74 -14.50 15.41
C ASN A 218 13.80 -15.48 14.82
N ALA A 219 13.50 -16.76 14.70
CA ALA A 219 14.33 -17.79 14.07
C ALA A 219 13.75 -18.19 12.71
#